data_cec047f2a73d543e2fd9a3ec58c46ab3
#
_entry.id   cec047f2a73d543e2fd9a3ec58c46ab3
#
_cell.length_a   1.000
_cell.length_b   1.000
_cell.length_c   1.000
_cell.angle_alpha   90.00
_cell.angle_beta   90.00
_cell.angle_gamma   90.00
#
_symmetry.space_group_name_H-M   'P 1'
#
loop_
_entity.id
_entity.type
_entity.pdbx_description
1 polymer ?
#
loop_
_entity_poly.entity_id
_entity_poly.type
_entity_poly.pdbx_seq_one_letter_code
_entity_poly.pdbx_strand_id
1 'polypeptide(L)'
;MKHIHIIGIGGTFMGGVAAIAKEAGFKVSGCDAKMYPPMSTQLEALGIDVHEGFDAAQLDEFKADVYVIGNVAKRGMDVVEAILNRGLPYISGPQWLSENVLHHHWVLGVAGTHGKTTTASMLAWVLEYAGLAPGFLIGGVPENFSVSARLPQTPRQDPNSKSPFFVIEADEYDTAFFDKRSKFVHYRPRTAVLNNLEFDHADIFADLGAIQTQFHHLVRIVPSEGLIVCNGQQQSLQDTLDKGCWTPVEKFGTEHGWQVGEVNADGSFDVLLDGKKAGHVAWDLMGGHNRMNALAVIAAARHAGVDIQTACEALSAFKNVKRRMEIKGTVNGITVYDDFAHHPTAIETTIEGLRQRVGNTRILAVLEPRSNTMKLGTMKAALPESLKGADQVFCYAGGVDWDVAEALAPLGGKLHVGKDFDAFVAEIVKHTEAGDHILVMSNGGFGGIHGKLLEALR
;
A
#
# COMPACT_ATOMS: atom_id res chain seq x y z
N MET A 1 -25.23 -6.99 -20.92
CA MET A 1 -24.03 -6.86 -20.08
C MET A 1 -23.68 -5.39 -20.08
N LYS A 2 -23.62 -4.72 -18.92
CA LYS A 2 -23.20 -3.32 -18.84
C LYS A 2 -21.72 -3.18 -19.19
N HIS A 3 -21.39 -2.18 -19.97
CA HIS A 3 -20.02 -1.87 -20.38
C HIS A 3 -19.51 -0.66 -19.58
N ILE A 4 -18.38 -0.81 -18.90
CA ILE A 4 -17.66 0.29 -18.25
C ILE A 4 -16.35 0.54 -18.97
N HIS A 5 -15.99 1.82 -19.12
CA HIS A 5 -14.70 2.24 -19.66
C HIS A 5 -13.93 3.03 -18.60
N ILE A 6 -12.73 2.56 -18.25
CA ILE A 6 -11.97 3.06 -17.11
C ILE A 6 -10.86 4.00 -17.57
N ILE A 7 -10.93 5.27 -17.16
CA ILE A 7 -9.90 6.27 -17.45
C ILE A 7 -8.81 6.19 -16.37
N GLY A 8 -7.58 5.90 -16.76
CA GLY A 8 -6.45 5.65 -15.85
C GLY A 8 -6.38 4.22 -15.34
N ILE A 9 -6.71 3.26 -16.19
CA ILE A 9 -6.81 1.82 -15.85
C ILE A 9 -5.45 1.21 -15.43
N GLY A 10 -4.32 1.79 -15.82
CA GLY A 10 -2.98 1.31 -15.52
C GLY A 10 -2.54 1.49 -14.07
N GLY A 11 -3.25 2.31 -13.28
CA GLY A 11 -3.00 2.44 -11.85
C GLY A 11 -3.42 1.19 -11.07
N THR A 12 -2.68 0.82 -10.01
CA THR A 12 -2.92 -0.41 -9.23
C THR A 12 -4.37 -0.50 -8.72
N PHE A 13 -4.90 0.59 -8.18
CA PHE A 13 -6.29 0.64 -7.71
C PHE A 13 -7.29 0.46 -8.85
N MET A 14 -7.14 1.23 -9.94
CA MET A 14 -8.09 1.20 -11.06
C MET A 14 -8.00 -0.11 -11.86
N GLY A 15 -6.80 -0.70 -11.98
CA GLY A 15 -6.63 -2.03 -12.54
C GLY A 15 -7.28 -3.12 -11.68
N GLY A 16 -7.23 -2.98 -10.35
CA GLY A 16 -7.97 -3.85 -9.43
C GLY A 16 -9.49 -3.70 -9.57
N VAL A 17 -10.00 -2.47 -9.73
CA VAL A 17 -11.42 -2.22 -10.05
C VAL A 17 -11.80 -2.87 -11.38
N ALA A 18 -10.94 -2.80 -12.40
CA ALA A 18 -11.15 -3.47 -13.69
C ALA A 18 -11.27 -5.00 -13.55
N ALA A 19 -10.36 -5.61 -12.77
CA ALA A 19 -10.38 -7.04 -12.50
C ALA A 19 -11.68 -7.48 -11.80
N ILE A 20 -12.05 -6.76 -10.74
CA ILE A 20 -13.30 -6.99 -9.98
C ILE A 20 -14.53 -6.83 -10.89
N ALA A 21 -14.56 -5.78 -11.71
CA ALA A 21 -15.68 -5.54 -12.63
C ALA A 21 -15.80 -6.67 -13.68
N LYS A 22 -14.68 -7.14 -14.20
CA LYS A 22 -14.65 -8.28 -15.13
C LYS A 22 -15.18 -9.55 -14.48
N GLU A 23 -14.72 -9.86 -13.25
CA GLU A 23 -15.19 -11.00 -12.46
C GLU A 23 -16.69 -10.88 -12.11
N ALA A 24 -17.17 -9.65 -11.87
CA ALA A 24 -18.60 -9.36 -11.64
C ALA A 24 -19.47 -9.44 -12.92
N GLY A 25 -18.90 -9.76 -14.07
CA GLY A 25 -19.63 -9.95 -15.34
C GLY A 25 -19.87 -8.68 -16.13
N PHE A 26 -19.15 -7.57 -15.87
CA PHE A 26 -19.19 -6.39 -16.73
C PHE A 26 -18.29 -6.59 -17.97
N LYS A 27 -18.68 -5.96 -19.08
CA LYS A 27 -17.72 -5.69 -20.15
C LYS A 27 -16.82 -4.53 -19.69
N VAL A 28 -15.51 -4.71 -19.77
CA VAL A 28 -14.53 -3.74 -19.28
C VAL A 28 -13.59 -3.38 -20.42
N SER A 29 -13.39 -2.07 -20.60
CA SER A 29 -12.30 -1.49 -21.38
C SER A 29 -11.71 -0.30 -20.62
N GLY A 30 -10.63 0.28 -21.09
CA GLY A 30 -10.07 1.46 -20.45
C GLY A 30 -8.93 2.09 -21.20
N CYS A 31 -8.38 3.17 -20.64
CA CYS A 31 -7.21 3.84 -21.22
C CYS A 31 -6.22 4.28 -20.15
N ASP A 32 -4.96 4.42 -20.57
CA ASP A 32 -3.90 5.08 -19.79
C ASP A 32 -2.85 5.68 -20.71
N ALA A 33 -1.98 6.55 -20.20
CA ALA A 33 -0.91 7.20 -20.98
C ALA A 33 0.06 6.18 -21.60
N LYS A 34 0.51 5.24 -20.76
CA LYS A 34 1.34 4.08 -21.14
C LYS A 34 1.11 2.93 -20.18
N MET A 35 1.11 1.72 -20.71
CA MET A 35 0.94 0.51 -19.92
C MET A 35 2.27 -0.18 -19.64
N TYR A 36 2.49 -0.55 -18.36
CA TYR A 36 3.70 -1.25 -17.94
C TYR A 36 3.35 -2.48 -17.08
N PRO A 37 4.17 -3.55 -17.11
CA PRO A 37 4.08 -4.62 -16.14
C PRO A 37 4.26 -4.11 -14.69
N PRO A 38 3.54 -4.71 -13.72
CA PRO A 38 2.72 -5.90 -13.82
C PRO A 38 1.29 -5.65 -14.32
N MET A 39 0.80 -4.39 -14.34
CA MET A 39 -0.61 -4.10 -14.63
C MET A 39 -0.98 -4.40 -16.08
N SER A 40 -0.13 -4.04 -17.04
CA SER A 40 -0.38 -4.38 -18.46
C SER A 40 -0.59 -5.88 -18.68
N THR A 41 0.28 -6.70 -18.08
CA THR A 41 0.20 -8.17 -18.17
C THR A 41 -1.07 -8.72 -17.50
N GLN A 42 -1.48 -8.14 -16.36
CA GLN A 42 -2.71 -8.57 -15.68
C GLN A 42 -3.97 -8.24 -16.48
N LEU A 43 -4.06 -7.04 -17.04
CA LEU A 43 -5.21 -6.62 -17.84
C LEU A 43 -5.31 -7.42 -19.16
N GLU A 44 -4.17 -7.69 -19.81
CA GLU A 44 -4.10 -8.55 -21.00
C GLU A 44 -4.57 -9.99 -20.67
N ALA A 45 -4.10 -10.57 -19.57
CA ALA A 45 -4.52 -11.90 -19.13
C ALA A 45 -6.03 -12.00 -18.84
N LEU A 46 -6.66 -10.88 -18.45
CA LEU A 46 -8.09 -10.76 -18.23
C LEU A 46 -8.89 -10.50 -19.54
N GLY A 47 -8.20 -10.33 -20.66
CA GLY A 47 -8.84 -9.98 -21.94
C GLY A 47 -9.57 -8.63 -21.86
N ILE A 48 -8.94 -7.63 -21.25
CA ILE A 48 -9.45 -6.27 -21.14
C ILE A 48 -8.79 -5.41 -22.23
N ASP A 49 -9.61 -4.80 -23.10
CA ASP A 49 -9.15 -3.90 -24.14
C ASP A 49 -8.67 -2.58 -23.52
N VAL A 50 -7.42 -2.22 -23.78
CA VAL A 50 -6.81 -0.98 -23.27
C VAL A 50 -6.35 -0.11 -24.45
N HIS A 51 -6.85 1.14 -24.46
CA HIS A 51 -6.42 2.18 -25.35
C HIS A 51 -5.21 2.93 -24.77
N GLU A 52 -4.15 3.13 -25.56
CA GLU A 52 -3.01 3.93 -25.14
C GLU A 52 -3.24 5.40 -25.48
N GLY A 53 -3.29 6.27 -24.47
CA GLY A 53 -3.57 7.70 -24.62
C GLY A 53 -4.90 8.12 -24.00
N PHE A 54 -5.15 9.44 -24.03
CA PHE A 54 -6.33 10.09 -23.45
C PHE A 54 -7.08 10.93 -24.48
N ASP A 55 -7.03 10.55 -25.76
CA ASP A 55 -7.77 11.23 -26.82
C ASP A 55 -9.27 10.90 -26.74
N ALA A 56 -10.12 11.78 -27.33
CA ALA A 56 -11.56 11.65 -27.29
C ALA A 56 -12.14 10.61 -28.27
N ALA A 57 -11.36 10.14 -29.27
CA ALA A 57 -11.86 9.20 -30.28
C ALA A 57 -12.27 7.86 -29.67
N GLN A 58 -11.59 7.44 -28.59
CA GLN A 58 -11.91 6.22 -27.86
C GLN A 58 -13.37 6.15 -27.35
N LEU A 59 -14.01 7.30 -27.09
CA LEU A 59 -15.42 7.32 -26.65
C LEU A 59 -16.37 6.82 -27.73
N ASP A 60 -16.05 7.06 -29.01
CA ASP A 60 -16.83 6.60 -30.15
C ASP A 60 -16.51 5.14 -30.51
N GLU A 61 -15.30 4.68 -30.20
CA GLU A 61 -14.86 3.31 -30.37
C GLU A 61 -15.53 2.37 -29.34
N PHE A 62 -15.39 2.68 -28.06
CA PHE A 62 -15.84 1.78 -26.99
C PHE A 62 -17.32 1.93 -26.64
N LYS A 63 -17.93 3.12 -26.76
CA LYS A 63 -19.36 3.39 -26.52
C LYS A 63 -19.85 2.78 -25.20
N ALA A 64 -19.15 3.07 -24.09
CA ALA A 64 -19.45 2.51 -22.80
C ALA A 64 -20.76 3.09 -22.20
N ASP A 65 -21.44 2.30 -21.37
CA ASP A 65 -22.59 2.75 -20.61
C ASP A 65 -22.23 3.74 -19.49
N VAL A 66 -21.03 3.59 -18.92
CA VAL A 66 -20.49 4.44 -17.84
C VAL A 66 -18.97 4.57 -17.98
N TYR A 67 -18.47 5.79 -17.79
CA TYR A 67 -17.05 6.11 -17.74
C TYR A 67 -16.59 6.18 -16.29
N VAL A 68 -15.68 5.27 -15.91
CA VAL A 68 -15.15 5.20 -14.53
C VAL A 68 -13.84 5.99 -14.47
N ILE A 69 -13.84 7.08 -13.71
CA ILE A 69 -12.76 8.07 -13.71
C ILE A 69 -11.77 7.79 -12.58
N GLY A 70 -10.52 7.52 -12.92
CA GLY A 70 -9.40 7.46 -11.98
C GLY A 70 -8.85 8.86 -11.66
N ASN A 71 -8.13 8.99 -10.56
CA ASN A 71 -7.61 10.28 -10.11
C ASN A 71 -6.42 10.84 -10.94
N VAL A 72 -5.89 10.07 -11.88
CA VAL A 72 -4.95 10.57 -12.89
C VAL A 72 -5.63 11.53 -13.87
N ALA A 73 -6.92 11.35 -14.09
CA ALA A 73 -7.72 12.17 -14.99
C ALA A 73 -7.93 13.58 -14.42
N LYS A 74 -7.72 14.60 -15.27
CA LYS A 74 -7.85 16.01 -14.90
C LYS A 74 -8.49 16.83 -16.00
N ARG A 75 -8.99 18.02 -15.64
CA ARG A 75 -9.51 18.99 -16.61
C ARG A 75 -8.44 19.37 -17.63
N GLY A 76 -8.86 19.55 -18.86
CA GLY A 76 -7.99 19.81 -20.01
C GLY A 76 -7.49 18.56 -20.74
N MET A 77 -7.77 17.36 -20.26
CA MET A 77 -7.55 16.14 -21.03
C MET A 77 -8.68 15.93 -22.04
N ASP A 78 -8.37 15.62 -23.30
CA ASP A 78 -9.35 15.54 -24.39
C ASP A 78 -10.51 14.58 -24.07
N VAL A 79 -10.21 13.39 -23.54
CA VAL A 79 -11.24 12.41 -23.14
C VAL A 79 -12.14 12.95 -22.03
N VAL A 80 -11.59 13.67 -21.04
CA VAL A 80 -12.35 14.23 -19.93
C VAL A 80 -13.29 15.35 -20.43
N GLU A 81 -12.74 16.27 -21.22
CA GLU A 81 -13.55 17.38 -21.78
C GLU A 81 -14.65 16.83 -22.72
N ALA A 82 -14.36 15.79 -23.48
CA ALA A 82 -15.37 15.16 -24.35
C ALA A 82 -16.48 14.45 -23.56
N ILE A 83 -16.16 13.76 -22.46
CA ILE A 83 -17.15 13.16 -21.56
C ILE A 83 -18.09 14.24 -21.00
N LEU A 84 -17.52 15.34 -20.50
CA LEU A 84 -18.30 16.47 -19.93
C LEU A 84 -19.15 17.16 -20.99
N ASN A 85 -18.56 17.51 -22.14
CA ASN A 85 -19.26 18.23 -23.21
C ASN A 85 -20.40 17.41 -23.84
N ARG A 86 -20.26 16.09 -23.92
CA ARG A 86 -21.29 15.20 -24.45
C ARG A 86 -22.32 14.77 -23.39
N GLY A 87 -22.16 15.17 -22.11
CA GLY A 87 -23.03 14.77 -21.02
C GLY A 87 -23.07 13.27 -20.80
N LEU A 88 -21.95 12.56 -21.01
CA LEU A 88 -21.88 11.11 -20.88
C LEU A 88 -21.89 10.72 -19.39
N PRO A 89 -22.50 9.57 -19.02
CA PRO A 89 -22.50 9.10 -17.64
C PRO A 89 -21.10 8.81 -17.13
N TYR A 90 -20.70 9.43 -16.03
CA TYR A 90 -19.40 9.16 -15.40
C TYR A 90 -19.51 9.03 -13.88
N ILE A 91 -18.58 8.30 -13.30
CA ILE A 91 -18.48 7.98 -11.87
C ILE A 91 -17.02 7.82 -11.48
N SER A 92 -16.66 8.02 -10.23
CA SER A 92 -15.30 7.69 -9.75
C SER A 92 -15.12 6.19 -9.50
N GLY A 93 -13.87 5.71 -9.59
CA GLY A 93 -13.54 4.31 -9.28
C GLY A 93 -14.01 3.88 -7.89
N PRO A 94 -13.70 4.63 -6.80
CA PRO A 94 -14.16 4.32 -5.45
C PRO A 94 -15.67 4.29 -5.30
N GLN A 95 -16.39 5.22 -5.92
CA GLN A 95 -17.85 5.25 -5.89
C GLN A 95 -18.44 4.07 -6.66
N TRP A 96 -17.93 3.76 -7.87
CA TRP A 96 -18.38 2.61 -8.65
C TRP A 96 -18.23 1.30 -7.85
N LEU A 97 -17.06 1.11 -7.23
CA LEU A 97 -16.79 -0.06 -6.39
C LEU A 97 -17.76 -0.14 -5.20
N SER A 98 -18.01 0.99 -4.54
CA SER A 98 -18.97 1.08 -3.44
C SER A 98 -20.36 0.63 -3.86
N GLU A 99 -20.89 1.17 -4.97
CA GLU A 99 -22.26 0.95 -5.42
C GLU A 99 -22.49 -0.44 -6.02
N ASN A 100 -21.47 -1.03 -6.68
CA ASN A 100 -21.64 -2.29 -7.39
C ASN A 100 -21.10 -3.50 -6.63
N VAL A 101 -20.27 -3.30 -5.60
CA VAL A 101 -19.63 -4.39 -4.87
C VAL A 101 -19.76 -4.24 -3.35
N LEU A 102 -19.24 -3.13 -2.76
CA LEU A 102 -19.00 -3.08 -1.32
C LEU A 102 -20.26 -3.00 -0.46
N HIS A 103 -21.32 -2.34 -0.93
CA HIS A 103 -22.49 -2.03 -0.09
C HIS A 103 -23.28 -3.27 0.40
N HIS A 104 -23.02 -4.43 -0.17
CA HIS A 104 -23.60 -5.70 0.27
C HIS A 104 -22.67 -6.53 1.17
N HIS A 105 -21.49 -6.01 1.48
CA HIS A 105 -20.45 -6.75 2.18
C HIS A 105 -20.09 -6.09 3.52
N TRP A 106 -19.59 -6.90 4.41
CA TRP A 106 -18.88 -6.40 5.58
C TRP A 106 -17.49 -5.96 5.15
N VAL A 107 -17.34 -4.67 4.95
CA VAL A 107 -16.07 -4.08 4.53
C VAL A 107 -15.14 -3.94 5.73
N LEU A 108 -13.91 -4.47 5.60
CA LEU A 108 -12.79 -4.25 6.50
C LEU A 108 -11.80 -3.31 5.81
N GLY A 109 -11.79 -2.04 6.21
CA GLY A 109 -10.93 -1.01 5.63
C GLY A 109 -9.66 -0.81 6.43
N VAL A 110 -8.51 -0.78 5.76
CA VAL A 110 -7.21 -0.54 6.40
C VAL A 110 -6.67 0.83 5.96
N ALA A 111 -6.72 1.80 6.87
CA ALA A 111 -6.24 3.16 6.66
C ALA A 111 -4.94 3.44 7.45
N GLY A 112 -4.17 4.41 6.98
CA GLY A 112 -2.91 4.84 7.59
C GLY A 112 -1.98 5.42 6.54
N THR A 113 -1.04 6.26 6.93
CA THR A 113 -0.01 6.79 6.02
C THR A 113 0.89 5.66 5.52
N HIS A 114 1.29 4.74 6.41
CA HIS A 114 2.19 3.63 6.10
C HIS A 114 1.58 2.28 6.48
N GLY A 115 2.07 1.20 5.84
CA GLY A 115 1.72 -0.17 6.17
C GLY A 115 0.35 -0.64 5.70
N LYS A 116 -0.45 0.20 5.03
CA LYS A 116 -1.79 -0.15 4.50
C LYS A 116 -1.80 -1.46 3.73
N THR A 117 -0.95 -1.56 2.71
CA THR A 117 -0.86 -2.72 1.80
C THR A 117 -0.53 -4.01 2.54
N THR A 118 0.49 -3.97 3.41
CA THR A 118 0.91 -5.14 4.20
C THR A 118 -0.18 -5.57 5.18
N THR A 119 -0.78 -4.63 5.90
CA THR A 119 -1.85 -4.91 6.87
C THR A 119 -3.12 -5.45 6.18
N ALA A 120 -3.53 -4.85 5.05
CA ALA A 120 -4.67 -5.36 4.26
C ALA A 120 -4.39 -6.77 3.70
N SER A 121 -3.16 -7.02 3.26
CA SER A 121 -2.73 -8.34 2.77
C SER A 121 -2.76 -9.40 3.86
N MET A 122 -2.24 -9.09 5.04
CA MET A 122 -2.31 -9.96 6.22
C MET A 122 -3.76 -10.24 6.60
N LEU A 123 -4.60 -9.21 6.65
CA LEU A 123 -6.01 -9.35 7.03
C LEU A 123 -6.79 -10.22 6.03
N ALA A 124 -6.61 -10.00 4.74
CA ALA A 124 -7.22 -10.85 3.71
C ALA A 124 -6.75 -12.31 3.84
N TRP A 125 -5.45 -12.51 4.10
CA TRP A 125 -4.88 -13.85 4.29
C TRP A 125 -5.42 -14.53 5.55
N VAL A 126 -5.53 -13.83 6.68
CA VAL A 126 -6.09 -14.38 7.93
C VAL A 126 -7.53 -14.85 7.72
N LEU A 127 -8.36 -14.06 7.04
CA LEU A 127 -9.74 -14.45 6.70
C LEU A 127 -9.76 -15.64 5.73
N GLU A 128 -8.86 -15.69 4.75
CA GLU A 128 -8.71 -16.83 3.83
C GLU A 128 -8.30 -18.11 4.55
N TYR A 129 -7.28 -18.00 5.42
CA TYR A 129 -6.76 -19.13 6.21
C TYR A 129 -7.86 -19.71 7.12
N ALA A 130 -8.67 -18.85 7.72
CA ALA A 130 -9.84 -19.23 8.50
C ALA A 130 -10.99 -19.82 7.64
N GLY A 131 -10.83 -19.88 6.32
CA GLY A 131 -11.81 -20.44 5.39
C GLY A 131 -12.99 -19.55 5.07
N LEU A 132 -12.87 -18.22 5.35
CA LEU A 132 -13.92 -17.24 5.12
C LEU A 132 -13.95 -16.70 3.68
N ALA A 133 -12.92 -16.96 2.87
CA ALA A 133 -12.81 -16.65 1.44
C ALA A 133 -13.19 -15.20 1.05
N PRO A 134 -12.56 -14.15 1.65
CA PRO A 134 -12.96 -12.78 1.44
C PRO A 134 -12.71 -12.30 0.00
N GLY A 135 -13.47 -11.29 -0.44
CA GLY A 135 -13.05 -10.42 -1.52
C GLY A 135 -12.00 -9.43 -1.02
N PHE A 136 -11.20 -8.90 -1.91
CA PHE A 136 -10.26 -7.84 -1.55
C PHE A 136 -9.84 -6.97 -2.73
N LEU A 137 -9.38 -5.75 -2.41
CA LEU A 137 -8.67 -4.86 -3.31
C LEU A 137 -7.52 -4.21 -2.53
N ILE A 138 -6.29 -4.54 -2.92
CA ILE A 138 -5.05 -4.20 -2.22
C ILE A 138 -4.09 -3.54 -3.20
N GLY A 139 -3.33 -2.53 -2.77
CA GLY A 139 -2.40 -1.76 -3.59
C GLY A 139 -1.11 -2.50 -4.00
N GLY A 140 -0.96 -3.75 -3.59
CA GLY A 140 0.16 -4.63 -3.94
C GLY A 140 -0.32 -6.05 -4.22
N VAL A 141 0.60 -6.93 -4.57
CA VAL A 141 0.31 -8.35 -4.84
C VAL A 141 0.81 -9.20 -3.67
N PRO A 142 -0.09 -9.67 -2.77
CA PRO A 142 0.30 -10.59 -1.71
C PRO A 142 0.72 -11.94 -2.32
N GLU A 143 1.84 -12.49 -1.89
CA GLU A 143 2.37 -13.74 -2.45
C GLU A 143 1.47 -14.95 -2.17
N ASN A 144 0.69 -14.92 -1.09
CA ASN A 144 -0.29 -15.95 -0.76
C ASN A 144 -1.44 -16.04 -1.78
N PHE A 145 -1.73 -14.95 -2.51
CA PHE A 145 -2.85 -14.89 -3.47
C PHE A 145 -2.42 -14.79 -4.92
N SER A 146 -1.24 -14.23 -5.19
CA SER A 146 -0.73 -13.93 -6.53
C SER A 146 -1.55 -12.93 -7.35
N VAL A 147 -2.59 -12.32 -6.76
CA VAL A 147 -3.44 -11.27 -7.35
C VAL A 147 -3.64 -10.14 -6.35
N SER A 148 -3.89 -8.93 -6.84
CA SER A 148 -4.13 -7.74 -6.00
C SER A 148 -5.61 -7.48 -5.70
N ALA A 149 -6.51 -8.14 -6.43
CA ALA A 149 -7.95 -7.94 -6.30
C ALA A 149 -8.73 -9.19 -6.73
N ARG A 150 -9.82 -9.48 -6.04
CA ARG A 150 -10.81 -10.50 -6.40
C ARG A 150 -12.15 -10.23 -5.71
N LEU A 151 -13.23 -10.78 -6.24
CA LEU A 151 -14.53 -10.84 -5.56
C LEU A 151 -14.53 -11.87 -4.40
N PRO A 152 -15.49 -11.74 -3.44
CA PRO A 152 -15.70 -12.75 -2.42
C PRO A 152 -16.01 -14.12 -3.03
N GLN A 153 -15.32 -15.14 -2.54
CA GLN A 153 -15.49 -16.53 -2.98
C GLN A 153 -16.42 -17.29 -2.03
N THR A 154 -16.64 -18.56 -2.31
CA THR A 154 -17.46 -19.45 -1.46
C THR A 154 -16.68 -19.88 -0.23
N PRO A 155 -17.15 -19.59 1.01
CA PRO A 155 -16.49 -20.03 2.23
C PRO A 155 -16.48 -21.55 2.38
N ARG A 156 -15.46 -22.08 3.07
CA ARG A 156 -15.39 -23.54 3.34
C ARG A 156 -16.52 -24.03 4.24
N GLN A 157 -16.98 -23.16 5.17
CA GLN A 157 -18.02 -23.50 6.15
C GLN A 157 -19.44 -23.40 5.58
N ASP A 158 -19.63 -22.65 4.49
CA ASP A 158 -20.94 -22.52 3.84
C ASP A 158 -20.80 -22.54 2.31
N PRO A 159 -20.84 -23.73 1.69
CA PRO A 159 -20.66 -23.87 0.25
C PRO A 159 -21.83 -23.32 -0.58
N ASN A 160 -22.92 -22.89 0.06
CA ASN A 160 -24.14 -22.41 -0.62
C ASN A 160 -24.20 -20.86 -0.65
N SER A 161 -23.24 -20.17 -0.02
CA SER A 161 -23.23 -18.72 0.01
C SER A 161 -21.91 -18.15 -0.54
N LYS A 162 -21.89 -16.84 -0.75
CA LYS A 162 -20.65 -16.09 -0.96
C LYS A 162 -20.19 -15.50 0.37
N SER A 163 -18.88 -15.29 0.52
CA SER A 163 -18.32 -14.62 1.69
C SER A 163 -18.97 -13.24 1.89
N PRO A 164 -19.38 -12.90 3.12
CA PRO A 164 -19.85 -11.54 3.41
C PRO A 164 -18.70 -10.52 3.50
N PHE A 165 -17.45 -10.95 3.52
CA PHE A 165 -16.30 -10.09 3.84
C PHE A 165 -15.61 -9.54 2.60
N PHE A 166 -15.24 -8.26 2.69
CA PHE A 166 -14.39 -7.59 1.70
C PHE A 166 -13.31 -6.76 2.38
N VAL A 167 -12.04 -7.07 2.12
CA VAL A 167 -10.88 -6.33 2.65
C VAL A 167 -10.43 -5.29 1.64
N ILE A 168 -10.27 -4.03 2.08
CA ILE A 168 -9.84 -2.95 1.19
C ILE A 168 -8.75 -2.10 1.83
N GLU A 169 -7.72 -1.80 1.05
CA GLU A 169 -6.76 -0.75 1.38
C GLU A 169 -7.45 0.61 1.27
N ALA A 170 -7.60 1.28 2.42
CA ALA A 170 -8.36 2.52 2.55
C ALA A 170 -7.42 3.72 2.45
N ASP A 171 -7.20 4.15 1.21
CA ASP A 171 -6.28 5.22 0.86
C ASP A 171 -6.90 6.62 1.13
N GLU A 172 -6.13 7.50 1.76
CA GLU A 172 -6.48 8.88 2.10
C GLU A 172 -6.41 9.83 0.91
N TYR A 173 -5.84 9.44 -0.22
CA TYR A 173 -5.73 10.27 -1.42
C TYR A 173 -7.10 10.61 -2.00
N ASP A 174 -7.21 11.76 -2.69
CA ASP A 174 -8.47 12.22 -3.28
C ASP A 174 -9.02 11.25 -4.34
N THR A 175 -10.34 11.30 -4.53
CA THR A 175 -11.08 10.30 -5.32
C THR A 175 -10.94 10.53 -6.83
N ALA A 176 -11.24 11.74 -7.29
CA ALA A 176 -11.24 12.12 -8.71
C ALA A 176 -11.18 13.65 -8.87
N PHE A 177 -11.04 14.14 -10.10
CA PHE A 177 -10.98 15.58 -10.35
C PHE A 177 -12.27 16.33 -9.91
N PHE A 178 -13.41 15.67 -9.89
CA PHE A 178 -14.70 16.20 -9.48
C PHE A 178 -15.12 15.82 -8.05
N ASP A 179 -14.40 14.95 -7.38
CA ASP A 179 -14.63 14.55 -5.99
C ASP A 179 -13.31 14.58 -5.20
N LYS A 180 -13.16 15.60 -4.35
CA LYS A 180 -11.95 15.85 -3.56
C LYS A 180 -11.97 15.22 -2.18
N ARG A 181 -12.99 14.44 -1.84
CA ARG A 181 -12.99 13.60 -0.64
C ARG A 181 -12.01 12.44 -0.83
N SER A 182 -11.44 11.99 0.27
CA SER A 182 -10.58 10.80 0.26
C SER A 182 -11.34 9.54 -0.18
N LYS A 183 -10.67 8.65 -0.90
CA LYS A 183 -11.26 7.42 -1.46
C LYS A 183 -11.99 6.58 -0.41
N PHE A 184 -11.45 6.50 0.79
CA PHE A 184 -11.99 5.64 1.85
C PHE A 184 -13.41 6.07 2.33
N VAL A 185 -13.83 7.32 2.10
CA VAL A 185 -15.20 7.78 2.44
C VAL A 185 -16.28 7.02 1.66
N HIS A 186 -15.93 6.52 0.47
CA HIS A 186 -16.83 5.70 -0.33
C HIS A 186 -17.00 4.27 0.19
N TYR A 187 -16.04 3.73 0.96
CA TYR A 187 -15.98 2.31 1.28
C TYR A 187 -16.90 1.87 2.42
N ARG A 188 -17.32 2.80 3.29
CA ARG A 188 -18.24 2.56 4.42
C ARG A 188 -17.88 1.31 5.23
N PRO A 189 -16.67 1.23 5.79
CA PRO A 189 -16.23 0.03 6.49
C PRO A 189 -17.05 -0.21 7.76
N ARG A 190 -17.37 -1.47 8.03
CA ARG A 190 -17.89 -1.91 9.33
C ARG A 190 -16.77 -2.18 10.33
N THR A 191 -15.59 -2.57 9.83
CA THR A 191 -14.35 -2.65 10.61
C THR A 191 -13.33 -1.72 9.98
N ALA A 192 -12.81 -0.75 10.72
CA ALA A 192 -11.78 0.17 10.25
C ALA A 192 -10.50 0.02 11.07
N VAL A 193 -9.38 -0.23 10.42
CA VAL A 193 -8.04 -0.16 11.03
C VAL A 193 -7.46 1.22 10.76
N LEU A 194 -7.06 1.93 11.82
CA LEU A 194 -6.34 3.19 11.77
C LEU A 194 -4.91 2.92 12.26
N ASN A 195 -3.99 2.68 11.32
CA ASN A 195 -2.67 2.13 11.61
C ASN A 195 -1.69 3.20 12.10
N ASN A 196 -1.61 4.31 11.39
CA ASN A 196 -0.80 5.49 11.72
C ASN A 196 -1.32 6.69 10.94
N LEU A 197 -0.90 7.89 11.36
CA LEU A 197 -1.30 9.13 10.70
C LEU A 197 -0.19 10.16 10.81
N GLU A 198 0.50 10.39 9.70
CA GLU A 198 1.56 11.38 9.53
C GLU A 198 1.25 12.30 8.35
N PHE A 199 2.01 13.40 8.22
CA PHE A 199 1.87 14.28 7.06
C PHE A 199 2.50 13.62 5.83
N ASP A 200 1.69 13.40 4.81
CA ASP A 200 2.10 12.96 3.46
C ASP A 200 1.17 13.60 2.42
N HIS A 201 1.37 13.30 1.15
CA HIS A 201 0.57 13.80 0.04
C HIS A 201 0.50 15.34 0.00
N ALA A 202 1.67 16.01 0.14
CA ALA A 202 1.80 17.47 0.16
C ALA A 202 1.29 18.16 -1.13
N ASP A 203 1.01 17.41 -2.18
CA ASP A 203 0.40 17.88 -3.42
C ASP A 203 -1.11 18.12 -3.29
N ILE A 204 -1.78 17.50 -2.30
CA ILE A 204 -3.23 17.65 -2.07
C ILE A 204 -3.59 18.09 -0.66
N PHE A 205 -2.72 17.94 0.32
CA PHE A 205 -2.94 18.34 1.72
C PHE A 205 -1.95 19.43 2.14
N ALA A 206 -2.48 20.50 2.76
CA ALA A 206 -1.67 21.61 3.22
C ALA A 206 -0.86 21.26 4.49
N ASP A 207 -1.44 20.44 5.36
CA ASP A 207 -0.90 20.08 6.67
C ASP A 207 -1.50 18.79 7.23
N LEU A 208 -1.02 18.35 8.38
CA LEU A 208 -1.52 17.17 9.09
C LEU A 208 -3.00 17.32 9.49
N GLY A 209 -3.44 18.53 9.84
CA GLY A 209 -4.84 18.81 10.22
C GLY A 209 -5.81 18.56 9.07
N ALA A 210 -5.39 18.84 7.82
CA ALA A 210 -6.16 18.53 6.63
C ALA A 210 -6.35 17.01 6.46
N ILE A 211 -5.30 16.21 6.69
CA ILE A 211 -5.38 14.74 6.64
C ILE A 211 -6.23 14.21 7.81
N GLN A 212 -6.05 14.72 9.03
CA GLN A 212 -6.89 14.36 10.19
C GLN A 212 -8.38 14.62 9.92
N THR A 213 -8.69 15.66 9.16
CA THR A 213 -10.08 15.96 8.77
C THR A 213 -10.64 14.86 7.86
N GLN A 214 -9.85 14.37 6.90
CA GLN A 214 -10.26 13.25 6.06
C GLN A 214 -10.43 11.96 6.88
N PHE A 215 -9.49 11.65 7.76
CA PHE A 215 -9.61 10.49 8.64
C PHE A 215 -10.84 10.58 9.56
N HIS A 216 -11.18 11.79 10.03
CA HIS A 216 -12.41 11.99 10.78
C HIS A 216 -13.67 11.77 9.93
N HIS A 217 -13.64 12.08 8.62
CA HIS A 217 -14.73 11.69 7.71
C HIS A 217 -14.87 10.16 7.61
N LEU A 218 -13.76 9.40 7.63
CA LEU A 218 -13.81 7.94 7.71
C LEU A 218 -14.40 7.47 9.05
N VAL A 219 -13.94 8.01 10.18
CA VAL A 219 -14.46 7.65 11.53
C VAL A 219 -15.98 7.84 11.60
N ARG A 220 -16.51 8.95 11.03
CA ARG A 220 -17.93 9.29 11.06
C ARG A 220 -18.84 8.33 10.30
N ILE A 221 -18.32 7.54 9.39
CA ILE A 221 -19.11 6.61 8.56
C ILE A 221 -19.01 5.15 9.02
N VAL A 222 -18.17 4.85 10.02
CA VAL A 222 -18.15 3.53 10.66
C VAL A 222 -19.36 3.43 11.57
N PRO A 223 -20.23 2.39 11.41
CA PRO A 223 -21.46 2.29 12.19
C PRO A 223 -21.18 2.02 13.68
N SER A 224 -22.10 2.39 14.56
CA SER A 224 -21.98 2.16 16.02
C SER A 224 -21.89 0.68 16.41
N GLU A 225 -22.38 -0.22 15.57
CA GLU A 225 -22.21 -1.68 15.70
C GLU A 225 -20.95 -2.22 15.03
N GLY A 226 -20.10 -1.33 14.52
CA GLY A 226 -18.82 -1.63 13.91
C GLY A 226 -17.69 -1.64 14.94
N LEU A 227 -16.45 -1.62 14.44
CA LEU A 227 -15.25 -1.52 15.26
C LEU A 227 -14.20 -0.64 14.58
N ILE A 228 -13.56 0.23 15.35
CA ILE A 228 -12.33 0.91 14.97
C ILE A 228 -11.17 0.27 15.74
N VAL A 229 -10.21 -0.28 15.02
CA VAL A 229 -8.95 -0.80 15.55
C VAL A 229 -7.89 0.29 15.36
N CYS A 230 -7.43 0.90 16.45
CA CYS A 230 -6.63 2.12 16.40
C CYS A 230 -5.25 1.93 17.04
N ASN A 231 -4.20 2.41 16.38
CA ASN A 231 -2.87 2.49 16.98
C ASN A 231 -2.86 3.51 18.12
N GLY A 232 -2.78 3.03 19.34
CA GLY A 232 -2.80 3.88 20.53
C GLY A 232 -1.51 4.64 20.81
N GLN A 233 -0.43 4.38 20.07
CA GLN A 233 0.83 5.13 20.15
C GLN A 233 0.81 6.43 19.31
N GLN A 234 -0.23 6.61 18.46
CA GLN A 234 -0.31 7.72 17.51
C GLN A 234 -1.22 8.83 18.07
N GLN A 235 -0.62 9.91 18.58
CA GLN A 235 -1.38 11.06 19.09
C GLN A 235 -2.26 11.68 18.00
N SER A 236 -1.80 11.75 16.76
CA SER A 236 -2.56 12.27 15.63
C SER A 236 -3.87 11.50 15.37
N LEU A 237 -3.88 10.19 15.62
CA LEU A 237 -5.10 9.37 15.55
C LEU A 237 -6.01 9.63 16.76
N GLN A 238 -5.45 9.78 17.95
CA GLN A 238 -6.25 10.13 19.13
C GLN A 238 -6.92 11.50 18.94
N ASP A 239 -6.19 12.52 18.49
CA ASP A 239 -6.73 13.84 18.15
C ASP A 239 -7.84 13.76 17.10
N THR A 240 -7.74 12.81 16.17
CA THR A 240 -8.78 12.57 15.17
C THR A 240 -10.04 11.97 15.77
N LEU A 241 -9.91 10.99 16.67
CA LEU A 241 -11.04 10.38 17.40
C LEU A 241 -11.71 11.38 18.35
N ASP A 242 -10.95 12.27 18.96
CA ASP A 242 -11.45 13.31 19.90
C ASP A 242 -12.34 14.35 19.20
N LYS A 243 -12.25 14.47 17.87
CA LYS A 243 -13.20 15.28 17.07
C LYS A 243 -14.63 14.70 17.07
N GLY A 244 -14.80 13.46 17.55
CA GLY A 244 -16.05 12.71 17.64
C GLY A 244 -15.91 11.30 17.10
N CYS A 245 -16.28 10.32 17.93
CA CYS A 245 -16.32 8.91 17.56
C CYS A 245 -17.56 8.27 18.18
N TRP A 246 -18.29 7.51 17.37
CA TRP A 246 -19.58 6.88 17.75
C TRP A 246 -19.51 5.36 17.73
N THR A 247 -18.34 4.82 17.41
CA THR A 247 -18.07 3.40 17.22
C THR A 247 -17.14 2.91 18.33
N PRO A 248 -17.30 1.68 18.85
CA PRO A 248 -16.33 1.09 19.74
C PRO A 248 -14.90 1.13 19.18
N VAL A 249 -13.92 1.44 20.04
CA VAL A 249 -12.51 1.52 19.67
C VAL A 249 -11.73 0.49 20.46
N GLU A 250 -11.00 -0.40 19.75
CA GLU A 250 -9.97 -1.25 20.33
C GLU A 250 -8.59 -0.68 19.98
N LYS A 251 -7.73 -0.56 20.97
CA LYS A 251 -6.36 -0.04 20.76
C LYS A 251 -5.34 -1.16 20.67
N PHE A 252 -4.30 -0.93 19.86
CA PHE A 252 -3.09 -1.75 19.84
C PHE A 252 -1.85 -0.90 20.09
N GLY A 253 -0.79 -1.53 20.59
CA GLY A 253 0.47 -0.86 20.93
C GLY A 253 0.43 -0.12 22.26
N THR A 254 -0.57 -0.32 23.12
CA THR A 254 -0.72 0.33 24.42
C THR A 254 -0.90 -0.70 25.54
N GLU A 255 -0.70 -0.28 26.79
CA GLU A 255 -0.80 -1.15 27.97
C GLU A 255 -2.18 -1.80 28.11
N HIS A 256 -3.24 -1.09 27.72
CA HIS A 256 -4.59 -1.63 27.65
C HIS A 256 -4.96 -1.89 26.19
N GLY A 257 -5.23 -3.14 25.85
CA GLY A 257 -5.52 -3.61 24.50
C GLY A 257 -4.47 -4.60 23.97
N TRP A 258 -4.23 -4.59 22.67
CA TRP A 258 -3.32 -5.52 22.00
C TRP A 258 -1.86 -5.06 22.10
N GLN A 259 -0.96 -5.97 22.46
CA GLN A 259 0.45 -5.66 22.67
C GLN A 259 1.36 -6.73 22.06
N VAL A 260 2.56 -6.29 21.68
CA VAL A 260 3.69 -7.20 21.42
C VAL A 260 4.29 -7.58 22.78
N GLY A 261 4.34 -8.87 23.08
CA GLY A 261 4.98 -9.42 24.26
C GLY A 261 6.46 -9.70 24.04
N GLU A 262 6.94 -10.85 24.52
CA GLU A 262 8.32 -11.29 24.32
C GLU A 262 8.62 -11.46 22.82
N VAL A 263 9.75 -10.92 22.37
CA VAL A 263 10.25 -11.05 21.01
C VAL A 263 11.52 -11.91 21.04
N ASN A 264 11.49 -13.03 20.35
CA ASN A 264 12.60 -13.98 20.27
C ASN A 264 13.64 -13.57 19.23
N ALA A 265 14.82 -14.17 19.29
CA ALA A 265 15.93 -13.93 18.38
C ALA A 265 15.60 -14.32 16.91
N ASP A 266 14.69 -15.26 16.70
CA ASP A 266 14.20 -15.67 15.37
C ASP A 266 13.13 -14.74 14.79
N GLY A 267 12.75 -13.67 15.52
CA GLY A 267 11.72 -12.71 15.10
C GLY A 267 10.31 -13.10 15.51
N SER A 268 10.09 -14.31 16.03
CA SER A 268 8.79 -14.72 16.58
C SER A 268 8.46 -13.90 17.83
N PHE A 269 7.17 -13.74 18.13
CA PHE A 269 6.73 -12.91 19.25
C PHE A 269 5.41 -13.37 19.85
N ASP A 270 5.25 -13.05 21.12
CA ASP A 270 4.00 -13.27 21.82
C ASP A 270 3.02 -12.12 21.57
N VAL A 271 1.75 -12.47 21.40
CA VAL A 271 0.63 -11.54 21.32
C VAL A 271 -0.02 -11.47 22.71
N LEU A 272 -0.14 -10.26 23.25
CA LEU A 272 -0.84 -10.04 24.51
C LEU A 272 -2.15 -9.29 24.26
N LEU A 273 -3.16 -9.58 25.08
CA LEU A 273 -4.38 -8.80 25.21
C LEU A 273 -4.57 -8.43 26.68
N ASP A 274 -4.59 -7.13 26.98
CA ASP A 274 -4.66 -6.60 28.35
C ASP A 274 -3.60 -7.23 29.28
N GLY A 275 -2.36 -7.31 28.80
CA GLY A 275 -1.22 -7.87 29.52
C GLY A 275 -1.19 -9.39 29.64
N LYS A 276 -2.17 -10.11 29.10
CA LYS A 276 -2.22 -11.58 29.14
C LYS A 276 -1.85 -12.16 27.79
N LYS A 277 -1.02 -13.22 27.78
CA LYS A 277 -0.69 -13.95 26.56
C LYS A 277 -1.95 -14.52 25.92
N ALA A 278 -2.20 -14.10 24.69
CA ALA A 278 -3.36 -14.50 23.88
C ALA A 278 -2.98 -15.37 22.68
N GLY A 279 -1.72 -15.29 22.21
CA GLY A 279 -1.24 -16.06 21.08
C GLY A 279 0.27 -15.94 20.88
N HIS A 280 0.76 -16.54 19.79
CA HIS A 280 2.16 -16.49 19.38
C HIS A 280 2.24 -16.49 17.85
N VAL A 281 3.10 -15.63 17.30
CA VAL A 281 3.34 -15.53 15.85
C VAL A 281 4.82 -15.84 15.58
N ALA A 282 5.07 -16.81 14.71
CA ALA A 282 6.41 -17.20 14.27
C ALA A 282 6.51 -16.99 12.74
N TRP A 283 7.21 -15.95 12.32
CA TRP A 283 7.32 -15.54 10.92
C TRP A 283 8.71 -14.97 10.57
N ASP A 284 8.95 -14.81 9.27
CA ASP A 284 10.21 -14.23 8.74
C ASP A 284 10.13 -12.71 8.47
N LEU A 285 9.01 -12.04 8.81
CA LEU A 285 8.84 -10.62 8.54
C LEU A 285 9.68 -9.77 9.50
N MET A 286 10.37 -8.80 8.93
CA MET A 286 11.28 -7.92 9.66
C MET A 286 10.57 -6.68 10.22
N GLY A 287 11.12 -6.15 11.31
CA GLY A 287 10.80 -4.84 11.87
C GLY A 287 9.62 -4.82 12.82
N GLY A 288 9.68 -3.91 13.80
CA GLY A 288 8.65 -3.71 14.81
C GLY A 288 7.31 -3.27 14.22
N HIS A 289 7.34 -2.52 13.10
CA HIS A 289 6.15 -2.07 12.41
C HIS A 289 5.27 -3.23 11.89
N ASN A 290 5.88 -4.35 11.45
CA ASN A 290 5.12 -5.53 11.03
C ASN A 290 4.45 -6.25 12.20
N ARG A 291 5.08 -6.26 13.38
CA ARG A 291 4.44 -6.77 14.61
C ARG A 291 3.22 -5.92 14.99
N MET A 292 3.33 -4.60 14.87
CA MET A 292 2.19 -3.69 15.09
C MET A 292 1.07 -3.93 14.06
N ASN A 293 1.42 -4.11 12.78
CA ASN A 293 0.46 -4.49 11.74
C ASN A 293 -0.26 -5.80 12.07
N ALA A 294 0.47 -6.80 12.62
CA ALA A 294 -0.11 -8.07 13.05
C ALA A 294 -1.13 -7.91 14.18
N LEU A 295 -0.84 -7.07 15.19
CA LEU A 295 -1.81 -6.79 16.26
C LEU A 295 -3.10 -6.19 15.72
N ALA A 296 -2.99 -5.23 14.81
CA ALA A 296 -4.13 -4.61 14.16
C ALA A 296 -4.97 -5.62 13.38
N VAL A 297 -4.30 -6.54 12.66
CA VAL A 297 -4.94 -7.61 11.90
C VAL A 297 -5.67 -8.60 12.80
N ILE A 298 -5.03 -9.05 13.90
CA ILE A 298 -5.66 -9.97 14.86
C ILE A 298 -6.93 -9.36 15.45
N ALA A 299 -6.88 -8.08 15.87
CA ALA A 299 -8.04 -7.37 16.40
C ALA A 299 -9.16 -7.25 15.35
N ALA A 300 -8.84 -6.87 14.12
CA ALA A 300 -9.82 -6.74 13.05
C ALA A 300 -10.42 -8.09 12.61
N ALA A 301 -9.60 -9.13 12.52
CA ALA A 301 -10.04 -10.49 12.18
C ALA A 301 -10.93 -11.10 13.28
N ARG A 302 -10.60 -10.83 14.55
CA ARG A 302 -11.44 -11.23 15.69
C ARG A 302 -12.85 -10.62 15.60
N HIS A 303 -12.96 -9.35 15.21
CA HIS A 303 -14.25 -8.69 14.97
C HIS A 303 -15.03 -9.36 13.84
N ALA A 304 -14.35 -9.91 12.83
CA ALA A 304 -14.96 -10.69 11.75
C ALA A 304 -15.26 -12.15 12.13
N GLY A 305 -14.99 -12.57 13.39
CA GLY A 305 -15.30 -13.88 13.91
C GLY A 305 -14.16 -14.90 13.85
N VAL A 306 -12.94 -14.49 13.51
CA VAL A 306 -11.76 -15.39 13.55
C VAL A 306 -11.21 -15.42 14.98
N ASP A 307 -10.98 -16.61 15.52
CA ASP A 307 -10.35 -16.76 16.82
C ASP A 307 -8.86 -16.37 16.78
N ILE A 308 -8.29 -15.97 17.93
CA ILE A 308 -6.96 -15.41 18.02
C ILE A 308 -5.88 -16.43 17.61
N GLN A 309 -6.07 -17.70 17.98
CA GLN A 309 -5.10 -18.76 17.68
C GLN A 309 -5.01 -18.98 16.16
N THR A 310 -6.16 -19.10 15.48
CA THR A 310 -6.23 -19.20 14.02
C THR A 310 -5.59 -17.99 13.32
N ALA A 311 -5.82 -16.77 13.86
CA ALA A 311 -5.20 -15.57 13.32
C ALA A 311 -3.67 -15.58 13.47
N CYS A 312 -3.13 -16.03 14.60
CA CYS A 312 -1.69 -16.17 14.81
C CYS A 312 -1.06 -17.25 13.91
N GLU A 313 -1.71 -18.37 13.73
CA GLU A 313 -1.27 -19.44 12.81
C GLU A 313 -1.25 -18.95 11.36
N ALA A 314 -2.30 -18.23 10.94
CA ALA A 314 -2.37 -17.63 9.62
C ALA A 314 -1.23 -16.63 9.38
N LEU A 315 -0.96 -15.76 10.36
CA LEU A 315 0.14 -14.79 10.27
C LEU A 315 1.50 -15.50 10.22
N SER A 316 1.67 -16.60 10.93
CA SER A 316 2.90 -17.43 10.87
C SER A 316 3.10 -18.07 9.48
N ALA A 317 2.03 -18.28 8.71
CA ALA A 317 2.05 -18.79 7.33
C ALA A 317 2.00 -17.69 6.25
N PHE A 318 2.05 -16.42 6.63
CA PHE A 318 2.01 -15.28 5.71
C PHE A 318 3.35 -15.12 4.99
N LYS A 319 3.30 -15.04 3.64
CA LYS A 319 4.49 -15.01 2.77
C LYS A 319 5.00 -13.62 2.41
N ASN A 320 4.37 -12.56 2.93
CA ASN A 320 4.68 -11.19 2.57
C ASN A 320 3.97 -10.67 1.29
N VAL A 321 4.31 -9.45 0.92
CA VAL A 321 3.83 -8.75 -0.27
C VAL A 321 5.02 -8.42 -1.16
N LYS A 322 4.86 -8.54 -2.47
CA LYS A 322 5.89 -8.12 -3.42
C LYS A 322 6.29 -6.66 -3.17
N ARG A 323 7.58 -6.38 -3.32
CA ARG A 323 8.17 -5.06 -3.08
C ARG A 323 8.07 -4.58 -1.61
N ARG A 324 8.04 -5.50 -0.64
CA ARG A 324 8.16 -5.23 0.79
C ARG A 324 9.30 -6.07 1.35
N MET A 325 10.52 -5.51 1.33
CA MET A 325 11.76 -6.21 1.63
C MET A 325 11.92 -7.51 0.80
N GLU A 326 11.44 -7.47 -0.45
CA GLU A 326 11.49 -8.60 -1.37
C GLU A 326 12.94 -8.85 -1.80
N ILE A 327 13.45 -10.07 -1.59
CA ILE A 327 14.77 -10.46 -2.09
C ILE A 327 14.68 -10.68 -3.60
N LYS A 328 15.37 -9.84 -4.38
CA LYS A 328 15.42 -9.95 -5.84
C LYS A 328 16.47 -10.94 -6.32
N GLY A 329 17.48 -11.18 -5.50
CA GLY A 329 18.53 -12.16 -5.76
C GLY A 329 19.77 -11.97 -4.88
N THR A 330 20.65 -12.97 -4.91
CA THR A 330 21.98 -12.93 -4.26
C THR A 330 23.04 -13.32 -5.29
N VAL A 331 24.04 -12.47 -5.47
CA VAL A 331 25.15 -12.69 -6.41
C VAL A 331 26.47 -12.38 -5.68
N ASN A 332 27.44 -13.29 -5.76
CA ASN A 332 28.76 -13.15 -5.11
C ASN A 332 28.69 -12.82 -3.61
N GLY A 333 27.66 -13.35 -2.90
CA GLY A 333 27.41 -13.09 -1.49
C GLY A 333 26.74 -11.75 -1.21
N ILE A 334 26.37 -10.96 -2.22
CA ILE A 334 25.68 -9.67 -2.10
C ILE A 334 24.19 -9.89 -2.35
N THR A 335 23.34 -9.47 -1.41
CA THR A 335 21.87 -9.63 -1.51
C THR A 335 21.20 -8.32 -1.89
N VAL A 336 20.36 -8.34 -2.92
CA VAL A 336 19.59 -7.17 -3.41
C VAL A 336 18.13 -7.29 -2.98
N TYR A 337 17.63 -6.25 -2.32
CA TYR A 337 16.25 -6.14 -1.84
C TYR A 337 15.48 -5.07 -2.63
N ASP A 338 14.17 -5.26 -2.78
CA ASP A 338 13.22 -4.26 -3.31
C ASP A 338 12.23 -3.88 -2.21
N ASP A 339 12.16 -2.59 -1.90
CA ASP A 339 11.18 -2.06 -0.96
C ASP A 339 10.48 -0.81 -1.51
N PHE A 340 9.22 -0.66 -1.16
CA PHE A 340 8.36 0.45 -1.61
C PHE A 340 8.50 1.71 -0.73
N ALA A 341 9.35 1.69 0.30
CA ALA A 341 9.55 2.81 1.22
C ALA A 341 9.94 4.09 0.44
N HIS A 342 9.22 5.16 0.69
CA HIS A 342 9.39 6.46 0.04
C HIS A 342 9.05 7.66 0.93
N HIS A 343 8.79 7.41 2.21
CA HIS A 343 8.59 8.42 3.26
C HIS A 343 9.67 8.22 4.33
N PRO A 344 10.19 9.29 4.98
CA PRO A 344 11.27 9.17 5.96
C PRO A 344 11.03 8.11 7.02
N THR A 345 9.86 8.08 7.66
CA THR A 345 9.51 7.06 8.67
C THR A 345 9.54 5.65 8.08
N ALA A 346 9.03 5.45 6.86
CA ALA A 346 9.07 4.14 6.21
C ALA A 346 10.51 3.72 5.85
N ILE A 347 11.34 4.65 5.38
CA ILE A 347 12.76 4.42 5.08
C ILE A 347 13.49 3.99 6.34
N GLU A 348 13.34 4.73 7.44
CA GLU A 348 13.97 4.44 8.73
C GLU A 348 13.58 3.05 9.24
N THR A 349 12.30 2.77 9.34
CA THR A 349 11.79 1.47 9.84
C THR A 349 12.18 0.29 8.96
N THR A 350 12.33 0.50 7.64
CA THR A 350 12.80 -0.54 6.70
C THR A 350 14.30 -0.83 6.91
N ILE A 351 15.12 0.22 7.05
CA ILE A 351 16.56 0.06 7.35
C ILE A 351 16.76 -0.59 8.71
N GLU A 352 16.03 -0.18 9.73
CA GLU A 352 16.08 -0.78 11.07
C GLU A 352 15.69 -2.26 11.04
N GLY A 353 14.63 -2.61 10.32
CA GLY A 353 14.20 -3.99 10.15
C GLY A 353 15.28 -4.85 9.49
N LEU A 354 15.92 -4.34 8.43
CA LEU A 354 17.03 -5.02 7.80
C LEU A 354 18.23 -5.16 8.75
N ARG A 355 18.58 -4.07 9.48
CA ARG A 355 19.68 -4.07 10.47
C ARG A 355 19.49 -5.12 11.56
N GLN A 356 18.26 -5.28 12.08
CA GLN A 356 17.94 -6.33 13.06
C GLN A 356 18.21 -7.73 12.52
N ARG A 357 17.96 -7.97 11.23
CA ARG A 357 18.17 -9.28 10.59
C ARG A 357 19.63 -9.56 10.27
N VAL A 358 20.35 -8.56 9.75
CA VAL A 358 21.71 -8.76 9.22
C VAL A 358 22.83 -8.41 10.23
N GLY A 359 22.45 -7.86 11.39
CA GLY A 359 23.40 -7.51 12.45
C GLY A 359 24.38 -6.42 12.00
N ASN A 360 25.68 -6.72 12.07
CA ASN A 360 26.75 -5.77 11.74
C ASN A 360 27.20 -5.81 10.27
N THR A 361 26.56 -6.60 9.42
CA THR A 361 26.90 -6.61 7.99
C THR A 361 26.47 -5.31 7.34
N ARG A 362 27.16 -4.90 6.27
CA ARG A 362 26.94 -3.57 5.66
C ARG A 362 25.60 -3.51 4.93
N ILE A 363 24.90 -2.40 5.10
CA ILE A 363 23.68 -2.05 4.38
C ILE A 363 23.98 -0.84 3.47
N LEU A 364 23.82 -1.05 2.16
CA LEU A 364 23.87 0.00 1.14
C LEU A 364 22.44 0.41 0.82
N ALA A 365 21.99 1.57 1.32
CA ALA A 365 20.66 2.11 1.02
C ALA A 365 20.68 2.84 -0.31
N VAL A 366 19.81 2.43 -1.25
CA VAL A 366 19.68 3.02 -2.58
C VAL A 366 18.28 3.63 -2.69
N LEU A 367 18.18 4.97 -2.77
CA LEU A 367 16.92 5.72 -2.72
C LEU A 367 16.62 6.43 -4.04
N GLU A 368 15.40 6.31 -4.54
CA GLU A 368 14.81 7.17 -5.57
C GLU A 368 13.74 8.08 -4.93
N PRO A 369 13.99 9.39 -4.73
CA PRO A 369 12.96 10.34 -4.31
C PRO A 369 11.98 10.60 -5.45
N ARG A 370 10.86 9.88 -5.50
CA ARG A 370 9.94 9.87 -6.64
C ARG A 370 8.52 10.29 -6.35
N SER A 371 7.99 10.03 -5.14
CA SER A 371 6.62 10.43 -4.79
C SER A 371 6.44 11.95 -4.95
N ASN A 372 5.19 12.41 -5.13
CA ASN A 372 4.91 13.84 -5.27
C ASN A 372 5.47 14.63 -4.08
N THR A 373 5.25 14.17 -2.85
CA THR A 373 5.78 14.76 -1.62
C THR A 373 7.31 14.86 -1.65
N MET A 374 7.99 13.79 -2.09
CA MET A 374 9.46 13.76 -2.21
C MET A 374 9.97 14.71 -3.29
N LYS A 375 9.31 14.77 -4.47
CA LYS A 375 9.66 15.69 -5.55
C LYS A 375 9.51 17.14 -5.16
N LEU A 376 8.49 17.49 -4.38
CA LEU A 376 8.30 18.83 -3.83
C LEU A 376 9.38 19.22 -2.80
N GLY A 377 10.19 18.26 -2.32
CA GLY A 377 11.22 18.49 -1.31
C GLY A 377 10.68 18.76 0.08
N THR A 378 9.40 18.53 0.33
CA THR A 378 8.76 18.78 1.63
C THR A 378 9.41 17.96 2.75
N MET A 379 9.86 16.73 2.44
CA MET A 379 10.47 15.81 3.40
C MET A 379 12.00 15.83 3.41
N LYS A 380 12.65 16.67 2.60
CA LYS A 380 14.12 16.66 2.43
C LYS A 380 14.87 16.82 3.75
N ALA A 381 14.36 17.60 4.69
CA ALA A 381 15.01 17.85 5.98
C ALA A 381 15.02 16.61 6.91
N ALA A 382 14.07 15.68 6.77
CA ALA A 382 13.99 14.46 7.57
C ALA A 382 14.77 13.28 6.97
N LEU A 383 15.15 13.35 5.69
CA LEU A 383 15.83 12.26 4.99
C LEU A 383 17.18 11.87 5.58
N PRO A 384 18.08 12.80 5.99
CA PRO A 384 19.38 12.43 6.56
C PRO A 384 19.22 11.52 7.79
N GLU A 385 18.30 11.84 8.70
CA GLU A 385 18.06 11.04 9.90
C GLU A 385 17.50 9.68 9.55
N SER A 386 16.52 9.59 8.63
CA SER A 386 15.92 8.32 8.22
C SER A 386 16.89 7.36 7.52
N LEU A 387 17.96 7.86 6.94
CA LEU A 387 18.99 7.07 6.24
C LEU A 387 20.21 6.73 7.12
N LYS A 388 20.28 7.28 8.33
CA LYS A 388 21.44 7.20 9.23
C LYS A 388 21.86 5.76 9.58
N GLY A 389 20.89 4.83 9.65
CA GLY A 389 21.11 3.43 9.97
C GLY A 389 21.82 2.62 8.87
N ALA A 390 21.95 3.17 7.66
CA ALA A 390 22.71 2.56 6.57
C ALA A 390 24.22 2.86 6.65
N ASP A 391 25.07 1.94 6.16
CA ASP A 391 26.53 2.13 6.13
C ASP A 391 26.98 2.97 4.93
N GLN A 392 26.28 2.84 3.80
CA GLN A 392 26.43 3.67 2.61
C GLN A 392 25.06 4.10 2.10
N VAL A 393 24.96 5.29 1.54
CA VAL A 393 23.70 5.84 1.01
C VAL A 393 23.92 6.32 -0.42
N PHE A 394 23.14 5.77 -1.34
CA PHE A 394 23.11 6.15 -2.75
C PHE A 394 21.77 6.80 -3.05
N CYS A 395 21.76 8.07 -3.43
CA CYS A 395 20.53 8.78 -3.76
C CYS A 395 20.51 9.22 -5.22
N TYR A 396 19.51 8.78 -5.96
CA TYR A 396 19.32 9.14 -7.36
C TYR A 396 18.62 10.49 -7.50
N ALA A 397 19.32 11.49 -8.03
CA ALA A 397 18.84 12.85 -8.15
C ALA A 397 18.23 13.18 -9.54
N GLY A 398 18.12 12.21 -10.45
CA GLY A 398 17.63 12.45 -11.82
C GLY A 398 16.14 12.75 -11.95
N GLY A 399 15.37 12.65 -10.86
CA GLY A 399 13.91 12.83 -10.87
C GLY A 399 13.39 13.96 -9.99
N VAL A 400 14.27 14.81 -9.41
CA VAL A 400 13.93 15.90 -8.49
C VAL A 400 14.64 17.21 -8.86
N ASP A 401 14.02 18.34 -8.55
CA ASP A 401 14.52 19.69 -8.86
C ASP A 401 15.28 20.34 -7.69
N TRP A 402 15.20 19.76 -6.47
CA TRP A 402 15.94 20.27 -5.30
C TRP A 402 17.35 19.63 -5.20
N ASP A 403 18.26 20.32 -4.53
CA ASP A 403 19.65 19.86 -4.35
C ASP A 403 19.71 18.70 -3.34
N VAL A 404 19.86 17.48 -3.88
CA VAL A 404 19.96 16.25 -3.08
C VAL A 404 21.26 16.21 -2.28
N ALA A 405 22.38 16.69 -2.83
CA ALA A 405 23.67 16.69 -2.16
C ALA A 405 23.66 17.65 -0.96
N GLU A 406 23.08 18.84 -1.12
CA GLU A 406 22.91 19.80 -0.03
C GLU A 406 21.99 19.22 1.08
N ALA A 407 20.82 18.69 0.70
CA ALA A 407 19.84 18.18 1.66
C ALA A 407 20.36 16.99 2.47
N LEU A 408 21.16 16.12 1.85
CA LEU A 408 21.72 14.92 2.47
C LEU A 408 23.16 15.11 3.00
N ALA A 409 23.72 16.32 2.94
CA ALA A 409 25.07 16.62 3.43
C ALA A 409 25.36 16.15 4.88
N PRO A 410 24.36 16.12 5.83
CA PRO A 410 24.62 15.59 7.17
C PRO A 410 25.06 14.11 7.20
N LEU A 411 24.85 13.34 6.14
CA LEU A 411 25.33 11.95 6.02
C LEU A 411 26.85 11.84 5.81
N GLY A 412 27.51 12.95 5.44
CA GLY A 412 28.96 12.99 5.30
C GLY A 412 29.51 12.07 4.23
N GLY A 413 30.63 11.42 4.51
CA GLY A 413 31.36 10.58 3.55
C GLY A 413 30.71 9.28 3.11
N LYS A 414 29.54 8.93 3.70
CA LYS A 414 28.78 7.76 3.26
C LYS A 414 27.74 8.05 2.17
N LEU A 415 27.61 9.34 1.77
CA LEU A 415 26.63 9.78 0.76
C LEU A 415 27.24 9.75 -0.65
N HIS A 416 26.51 9.14 -1.59
CA HIS A 416 26.79 9.14 -3.02
C HIS A 416 25.54 9.64 -3.77
N VAL A 417 25.68 10.69 -4.58
CA VAL A 417 24.58 11.27 -5.36
C VAL A 417 24.87 11.12 -6.85
N GLY A 418 23.92 10.60 -7.62
CA GLY A 418 24.04 10.43 -9.06
C GLY A 418 22.81 10.93 -9.82
N LYS A 419 23.00 11.45 -11.04
CA LYS A 419 21.92 11.88 -11.96
C LYS A 419 21.86 11.04 -13.23
N ASP A 420 22.99 10.53 -13.69
CA ASP A 420 23.06 9.58 -14.78
C ASP A 420 22.80 8.17 -14.24
N PHE A 421 21.86 7.45 -14.83
CA PHE A 421 21.36 6.19 -14.26
C PHE A 421 22.38 5.05 -14.37
N ASP A 422 23.08 4.93 -15.51
CA ASP A 422 24.03 3.83 -15.70
C ASP A 422 25.33 4.09 -14.90
N ALA A 423 25.81 5.34 -14.83
CA ALA A 423 26.89 5.72 -13.95
C ALA A 423 26.54 5.52 -12.47
N PHE A 424 25.28 5.77 -12.08
CA PHE A 424 24.79 5.55 -10.71
C PHE A 424 24.82 4.06 -10.32
N VAL A 425 24.37 3.19 -11.21
CA VAL A 425 24.47 1.72 -11.00
C VAL A 425 25.92 1.28 -10.87
N ALA A 426 26.82 1.76 -11.75
CA ALA A 426 28.24 1.45 -11.69
C ALA A 426 28.88 1.91 -10.37
N GLU A 427 28.51 3.10 -9.87
CA GLU A 427 29.03 3.62 -8.60
C GLU A 427 28.57 2.78 -7.40
N ILE A 428 27.30 2.28 -7.39
CA ILE A 428 26.83 1.36 -6.36
C ILE A 428 27.70 0.10 -6.36
N VAL A 429 27.85 -0.54 -7.53
CA VAL A 429 28.61 -1.82 -7.67
C VAL A 429 30.07 -1.65 -7.24
N LYS A 430 30.72 -0.54 -7.58
CA LYS A 430 32.09 -0.24 -7.18
C LYS A 430 32.29 -0.19 -5.67
N HIS A 431 31.24 0.12 -4.89
CA HIS A 431 31.32 0.23 -3.43
C HIS A 431 30.84 -1.04 -2.71
N THR A 432 30.46 -2.09 -3.45
CA THR A 432 30.01 -3.36 -2.86
C THR A 432 31.15 -4.29 -2.50
N GLU A 433 30.95 -5.06 -1.43
CA GLU A 433 31.84 -6.13 -0.97
C GLU A 433 31.02 -7.39 -0.69
N ALA A 434 31.65 -8.56 -0.70
CA ALA A 434 30.98 -9.81 -0.39
C ALA A 434 30.38 -9.77 1.04
N GLY A 435 29.11 -10.13 1.16
CA GLY A 435 28.35 -10.06 2.42
C GLY A 435 27.47 -8.81 2.53
N ASP A 436 27.53 -7.86 1.59
CA ASP A 436 26.72 -6.64 1.61
C ASP A 436 25.24 -6.91 1.32
N HIS A 437 24.40 -6.00 1.83
CA HIS A 437 22.98 -5.95 1.59
C HIS A 437 22.61 -4.64 0.88
N ILE A 438 22.18 -4.72 -0.38
CA ILE A 438 21.73 -3.56 -1.16
C ILE A 438 20.21 -3.42 -1.00
N LEU A 439 19.78 -2.40 -0.30
CA LEU A 439 18.36 -2.09 -0.07
C LEU A 439 17.90 -1.00 -1.04
N VAL A 440 17.17 -1.36 -2.08
CA VAL A 440 16.60 -0.43 -3.05
C VAL A 440 15.22 0.03 -2.59
N MET A 441 15.02 1.32 -2.45
CA MET A 441 13.79 1.94 -1.97
C MET A 441 13.21 2.92 -3.00
N SER A 442 12.03 2.61 -3.54
CA SER A 442 11.32 3.45 -4.52
C SER A 442 9.85 3.06 -4.61
N ASN A 443 8.95 4.03 -4.77
CA ASN A 443 7.55 3.78 -5.09
C ASN A 443 7.27 3.62 -6.59
N GLY A 444 8.31 3.56 -7.42
CA GLY A 444 8.24 3.34 -8.86
C GLY A 444 9.04 2.15 -9.33
N GLY A 445 9.20 2.02 -10.65
CA GLY A 445 9.97 0.93 -11.26
C GLY A 445 11.48 1.14 -11.24
N PHE A 446 11.94 2.32 -10.84
CA PHE A 446 13.36 2.73 -10.76
C PHE A 446 14.22 2.23 -11.93
N GLY A 447 13.74 2.41 -13.16
CA GLY A 447 14.46 2.02 -14.37
C GLY A 447 14.90 0.55 -14.47
N GLY A 448 14.30 -0.35 -13.66
CA GLY A 448 14.71 -1.75 -13.58
C GLY A 448 16.03 -1.97 -12.87
N ILE A 449 16.41 -1.09 -11.95
CA ILE A 449 17.70 -1.09 -11.24
C ILE A 449 18.09 -2.44 -10.63
N HIS A 450 17.11 -3.19 -10.11
CA HIS A 450 17.37 -4.51 -9.49
C HIS A 450 18.01 -5.50 -10.46
N GLY A 451 17.46 -5.59 -11.67
CA GLY A 451 18.02 -6.45 -12.73
C GLY A 451 19.41 -6.01 -13.14
N LYS A 452 19.62 -4.70 -13.33
CA LYS A 452 20.93 -4.13 -13.70
C LYS A 452 21.99 -4.36 -12.61
N LEU A 453 21.62 -4.18 -11.32
CA LEU A 453 22.53 -4.50 -10.21
C LEU A 453 22.91 -5.98 -10.18
N LEU A 454 21.92 -6.89 -10.27
CA LEU A 454 22.19 -8.32 -10.27
C LEU A 454 23.03 -8.77 -11.47
N GLU A 455 22.89 -8.13 -12.63
CA GLU A 455 23.72 -8.39 -13.80
C GLU A 455 25.14 -7.85 -13.62
N ALA A 456 25.30 -6.62 -13.13
CA ALA A 456 26.62 -5.99 -12.95
C ALA A 456 27.43 -6.58 -11.78
N LEU A 457 26.80 -7.28 -10.84
CA LEU A 457 27.44 -7.99 -9.74
C LEU A 457 27.94 -9.40 -10.11
N ARG A 458 27.60 -9.92 -11.30
CA ARG A 458 28.08 -11.23 -11.80
C ARG A 458 29.53 -11.16 -12.27
#